data_539512604696858840d405a9b43950ba
#
_entry.id   539512604696858840d405a9b43950ba
#
_cell.length_a   1.000
_cell.length_b   1.000
_cell.length_c   1.000
_cell.angle_alpha   90.00
_cell.angle_beta   90.00
_cell.angle_gamma   90.00
#
_symmetry.space_group_name_H-M   'P 1'
#
loop_
_entity.id
_entity.type
_entity.pdbx_description
1 polymer ?
#
loop_
_entity_poly.entity_id
_entity_poly.type
_entity_poly.pdbx_seq_one_letter_code
_entity_poly.pdbx_strand_id
1 'polypeptide(L)'
;GQIQHAQEMLKGLGYEPGRQDGYFDLKTEIAVKAFQASSKLKVTGTIDELTAVELEKRIVDEIKDEENDVQLRTAIRYLLK
;
A
#
# COMPACT_ATOMS: atom_id res chain seq x y z
N GLY A 1 -9.17 7.26 10.67
CA GLY A 1 -10.18 6.67 9.84
C GLY A 1 -9.63 5.97 8.62
N GLN A 2 -10.54 5.49 7.81
CA GLN A 2 -10.16 4.73 6.62
C GLN A 2 -9.36 5.56 5.62
N ILE A 3 -9.74 6.81 5.42
CA ILE A 3 -9.04 7.67 4.47
C ILE A 3 -7.64 7.98 4.98
N GLN A 4 -7.52 8.29 6.26
CA GLN A 4 -6.22 8.55 6.84
C GLN A 4 -5.31 7.34 6.70
N HIS A 5 -5.83 6.17 6.98
CA HIS A 5 -5.08 4.94 6.87
C HIS A 5 -4.61 4.71 5.42
N ALA A 6 -5.49 4.96 4.46
CA ALA A 6 -5.14 4.83 3.06
C ALA A 6 -4.07 5.85 2.65
N GLN A 7 -4.17 7.08 3.15
CA GLN A 7 -3.15 8.09 2.86
C GLN A 7 -1.79 7.65 3.37
N GLU A 8 -1.74 7.08 4.56
CA GLU A 8 -0.49 6.58 5.11
C GLU A 8 0.08 5.46 4.27
N MET A 9 -0.77 4.54 3.84
CA MET A 9 -0.33 3.44 3.00
C MET A 9 0.16 3.93 1.64
N LEU A 10 -0.56 4.88 1.03
CA LEU A 10 -0.14 5.44 -0.24
C LEU A 10 1.23 6.08 -0.14
N LYS A 11 1.47 6.82 0.93
CA LYS A 11 2.75 7.44 1.13
C LYS A 11 3.85 6.40 1.30
N GLY A 12 3.57 5.36 2.06
CA GLY A 12 4.52 4.29 2.26
C GLY A 12 4.88 3.56 0.99
N LEU A 13 3.97 3.53 0.03
CA LEU A 13 4.20 2.88 -1.26
C LEU A 13 4.78 3.82 -2.31
N GLY A 14 5.01 5.08 -1.97
CA GLY A 14 5.61 6.02 -2.89
C GLY A 14 4.61 6.86 -3.67
N TYR A 15 3.33 6.76 -3.35
CA TYR A 15 2.29 7.59 -3.95
C TYR A 15 1.97 8.73 -3.00
N GLU A 16 2.45 9.92 -3.33
CA GLU A 16 2.37 11.06 -2.42
C GLU A 16 0.95 11.61 -2.34
N PRO A 17 0.22 11.42 -1.24
CA PRO A 17 -1.15 11.93 -1.12
C PRO A 17 -1.23 13.38 -0.69
N GLY A 18 -0.10 13.99 -0.34
CA GLY A 18 -0.07 15.37 0.05
C GLY A 18 -0.36 15.59 1.53
N ARG A 19 -1.26 14.84 2.12
CA ARG A 19 -1.61 14.95 3.53
C ARG A 19 -2.01 13.59 4.08
N GLN A 20 -2.00 13.47 5.38
CA GLN A 20 -2.28 12.20 6.02
C GLN A 20 -3.23 12.36 7.20
N ASP A 21 -4.12 13.34 7.11
CA ASP A 21 -5.04 13.66 8.20
C ASP A 21 -6.47 13.15 7.97
N GLY A 22 -6.66 12.40 6.90
CA GLY A 22 -7.96 11.84 6.59
C GLY A 22 -8.83 12.72 5.71
N TYR A 23 -8.33 13.88 5.31
CA TYR A 23 -9.07 14.76 4.42
C TYR A 23 -8.76 14.38 2.97
N PHE A 24 -9.79 14.00 2.23
CA PHE A 24 -9.63 13.54 0.85
C PHE A 24 -9.63 14.74 -0.09
N ASP A 25 -8.46 15.23 -0.42
CA ASP A 25 -8.31 16.36 -1.34
C ASP A 25 -7.85 15.89 -2.72
N LEU A 26 -7.59 16.86 -3.59
CA LEU A 26 -7.21 16.55 -4.97
C LEU A 26 -5.92 15.73 -5.04
N LYS A 27 -4.95 16.04 -4.21
CA LYS A 27 -3.69 15.29 -4.22
C LYS A 27 -3.90 13.85 -3.80
N THR A 28 -4.76 13.63 -2.82
CA THR A 28 -5.11 12.28 -2.42
C THR A 28 -5.78 11.55 -3.56
N GLU A 29 -6.70 12.22 -4.25
CA GLU A 29 -7.38 11.61 -5.38
C GLU A 29 -6.39 11.22 -6.49
N ILE A 30 -5.44 12.08 -6.79
CA ILE A 30 -4.43 11.79 -7.79
C ILE A 30 -3.60 10.58 -7.37
N ALA A 31 -3.20 10.51 -6.11
CA ALA A 31 -2.43 9.39 -5.60
C ALA A 31 -3.24 8.09 -5.69
N VAL A 32 -4.52 8.15 -5.35
CA VAL A 32 -5.39 6.97 -5.45
C VAL A 32 -5.50 6.51 -6.88
N LYS A 33 -5.72 7.44 -7.80
CA LYS A 33 -5.82 7.07 -9.22
C LYS A 33 -4.53 6.44 -9.74
N ALA A 34 -3.39 7.00 -9.37
CA ALA A 34 -2.12 6.45 -9.78
C ALA A 34 -1.93 5.04 -9.24
N PHE A 35 -2.29 4.83 -7.98
CA PHE A 35 -2.20 3.52 -7.38
C PHE A 35 -3.13 2.52 -8.08
N GLN A 36 -4.36 2.93 -8.34
CA GLN A 36 -5.33 2.06 -8.99
C GLN A 36 -4.84 1.65 -10.38
N ALA A 37 -4.32 2.60 -11.13
CA ALA A 37 -3.81 2.29 -12.47
C ALA A 37 -2.61 1.36 -12.39
N SER A 38 -1.72 1.60 -11.46
CA SER A 38 -0.53 0.76 -11.26
C SER A 38 -0.91 -0.65 -10.82
N SER A 39 -2.00 -0.79 -10.11
CA SER A 39 -2.45 -2.08 -9.60
C SER A 39 -3.46 -2.75 -10.53
N LYS A 40 -3.71 -2.15 -11.68
CA LYS A 40 -4.66 -2.69 -12.66
C LYS A 40 -6.08 -2.78 -12.12
N LEU A 41 -6.40 -1.89 -11.20
CA LEU A 41 -7.75 -1.76 -10.69
C LEU A 41 -8.51 -0.74 -11.53
N LYS A 42 -9.84 -0.74 -11.39
CA LYS A 42 -10.64 0.29 -12.02
C LYS A 42 -10.27 1.64 -11.40
N VAL A 43 -9.94 2.61 -12.24
CA VAL A 43 -9.51 3.92 -11.77
C VAL A 43 -10.74 4.75 -11.45
N THR A 44 -11.14 4.74 -10.19
CA THR A 44 -12.33 5.48 -9.73
C THR A 44 -11.98 6.78 -9.03
N GLY A 45 -10.76 6.87 -8.51
CA GLY A 45 -10.35 8.02 -7.73
C GLY A 45 -10.85 8.00 -6.30
N THR A 46 -11.50 6.92 -5.89
CA THR A 46 -12.00 6.78 -4.52
C THR A 46 -11.38 5.56 -3.86
N ILE A 47 -11.39 5.56 -2.54
CA ILE A 47 -10.91 4.42 -1.77
C ILE A 47 -12.07 3.46 -1.57
N ASP A 48 -12.32 2.64 -2.58
CA ASP A 48 -13.35 1.62 -2.47
C ASP A 48 -12.76 0.36 -1.83
N GLU A 49 -13.60 -0.65 -1.70
CA GLU A 49 -13.18 -1.86 -1.01
C GLU A 49 -11.99 -2.52 -1.68
N LEU A 50 -12.03 -2.62 -3.01
CA LEU A 50 -10.93 -3.26 -3.74
C LEU A 50 -9.65 -2.46 -3.61
N THR A 51 -9.75 -1.15 -3.65
CA THR A 51 -8.59 -0.29 -3.50
C THR A 51 -7.99 -0.45 -2.11
N ALA A 52 -8.84 -0.47 -1.08
CA ALA A 52 -8.35 -0.62 0.29
C ALA A 52 -7.68 -1.96 0.48
N VAL A 53 -8.27 -3.03 -0.04
CA VAL A 53 -7.68 -4.37 0.08
C VAL A 53 -6.34 -4.42 -0.63
N GLU A 54 -6.26 -3.83 -1.81
CA GLU A 54 -5.00 -3.86 -2.55
C GLU A 54 -3.92 -3.03 -1.87
N LEU A 55 -4.30 -1.89 -1.27
CA LEU A 55 -3.35 -1.09 -0.50
C LEU A 55 -2.76 -1.90 0.64
N GLU A 56 -3.61 -2.55 1.41
CA GLU A 56 -3.15 -3.36 2.52
C GLU A 56 -2.26 -4.50 2.04
N LYS A 57 -2.66 -5.14 0.96
CA LYS A 57 -1.88 -6.24 0.40
C LYS A 57 -0.49 -5.77 -0.03
N ARG A 58 -0.41 -4.61 -0.67
CA ARG A 58 0.87 -4.08 -1.12
C ARG A 58 1.78 -3.71 0.04
N ILE A 59 1.21 -3.15 1.09
CA ILE A 59 1.98 -2.80 2.27
C ILE A 59 2.53 -4.05 2.94
N VAL A 60 1.69 -5.07 3.07
CA VAL A 60 2.13 -6.33 3.68
C VAL A 60 3.20 -7.00 2.83
N ASP A 61 3.02 -7.00 1.52
CA ASP A 61 4.01 -7.60 0.63
C ASP A 61 5.35 -6.88 0.72
N GLU A 62 5.33 -5.56 0.83
CA GLU A 62 6.55 -4.81 0.94
C GLU A 62 7.26 -5.07 2.26
N ILE A 63 6.51 -5.15 3.34
CA ILE A 63 7.07 -5.50 4.64
C ILE A 63 7.63 -6.91 4.61
N LYS A 64 6.91 -7.83 3.98
CA LYS A 64 7.37 -9.20 3.87
C LYS A 64 8.67 -9.30 3.08
N ASP A 65 8.79 -8.50 2.04
CA ASP A 65 10.01 -8.50 1.24
C ASP A 65 11.21 -8.09 2.09
N GLU A 66 11.04 -7.06 2.90
CA GLU A 66 12.11 -6.64 3.80
C GLU A 66 12.44 -7.73 4.80
N GLU A 67 11.43 -8.33 5.38
CA GLU A 67 11.65 -9.42 6.31
C GLU A 67 12.27 -10.61 5.63
N ASN A 68 11.86 -10.90 4.41
CA ASN A 68 12.39 -12.03 3.68
C ASN A 68 13.86 -11.87 3.38
N ASP A 69 14.30 -10.66 3.15
CA ASP A 69 15.73 -10.44 2.93
C ASP A 69 16.55 -10.83 4.14
N VAL A 70 15.99 -10.68 5.33
CA VAL A 70 16.71 -10.96 6.56
C VAL A 70 16.25 -12.27 7.19
N GLN A 71 14.94 -12.39 7.35
CA GLN A 71 14.36 -13.51 8.10
C GLN A 71 14.18 -14.74 7.25
N LEU A 72 13.84 -14.57 6.00
CA LEU A 72 13.59 -15.73 5.15
C LEU A 72 14.85 -16.55 4.99
N ARG A 73 15.97 -15.89 4.80
CA ARG A 73 17.23 -16.63 4.67
C ARG A 73 17.53 -17.43 5.92
N THR A 74 17.28 -16.84 7.05
CA THR A 74 17.51 -17.53 8.33
C THR A 74 16.55 -18.68 8.51
N ALA A 75 15.26 -18.42 8.24
CA ALA A 75 14.24 -19.44 8.41
C ALA A 75 14.46 -20.61 7.48
N ILE A 76 14.81 -20.32 6.24
CA ILE A 76 15.05 -21.38 5.27
C ILE A 76 16.21 -22.26 5.71
N ARG A 77 17.25 -21.65 6.24
CA ARG A 77 18.37 -22.45 6.73
C ARG A 77 17.95 -23.38 7.84
N TYR A 78 17.10 -22.88 8.74
CA TYR A 78 16.59 -23.74 9.79
C TYR A 78 15.79 -24.89 9.24
N LEU A 79 14.91 -24.58 8.31
CA LEU A 79 14.03 -25.59 7.78
C LEU A 79 14.76 -26.62 6.93
N LEU A 80 15.82 -26.22 6.32
CA LEU A 80 16.59 -27.11 5.45
C LEU A 80 17.60 -27.96 6.19
N LYS A 81 17.78 -27.69 7.44
CA LYS A 81 18.64 -28.54 8.26
C LYS A 81 17.94 -29.84 8.66
#